data_85045f45deee3c0e7c4bb82954652f90
#
_entry.id   85045f45deee3c0e7c4bb82954652f90
#
_cell.length_a   1.000
_cell.length_b   1.000
_cell.length_c   1.000
_cell.angle_alpha   90.00
_cell.angle_beta   90.00
_cell.angle_gamma   90.00
#
_symmetry.space_group_name_H-M   'P 1'
#
loop_
_entity.id
_entity.type
_entity.pdbx_description
1 polymer ?
#
loop_
_entity_poly.entity_id
_entity_poly.type
_entity_poly.pdbx_seq_one_letter_code
_entity_poly.pdbx_strand_id
1 'polypeptide(L)'
;DISVYAIEITSYLIGKPILSFNGSVLKDENGVDMVDVITLCFEGCIASLQSTILTNVEQSLQICGTKGRIKIPDPHYSERCMRFDANGLAEEFYQRRDNGFQYEIREMVSCIQQGKLESEIMPHRDTLRCAEIFDFCLNNK
;
A
#
# COMPACT_ATOMS: atom_id res chain seq x y z
N ASP A 1 12.29 -0.75 -2.51
CA ASP A 1 11.74 -2.08 -2.83
C ASP A 1 10.49 -2.41 -1.99
N ILE A 2 10.54 -2.24 -0.66
CA ILE A 2 9.40 -2.58 0.23
C ILE A 2 8.28 -1.54 0.15
N SER A 3 8.60 -0.27 -0.02
CA SER A 3 7.62 0.83 -0.03
C SER A 3 6.61 0.74 -1.16
N VAL A 4 6.92 0.01 -2.25
CA VAL A 4 6.00 -0.22 -3.36
C VAL A 4 4.67 -0.82 -2.89
N TYR A 5 4.71 -1.80 -1.99
CA TYR A 5 3.51 -2.45 -1.47
C TYR A 5 2.61 -1.48 -0.70
N ALA A 6 3.22 -0.60 0.11
CA ALA A 6 2.47 0.40 0.88
C ALA A 6 1.82 1.46 -0.03
N ILE A 7 2.52 1.92 -1.08
CA ILE A 7 2.01 2.89 -2.04
C ILE A 7 0.85 2.29 -2.83
N GLU A 8 1.04 1.09 -3.37
CA GLU A 8 0.08 0.44 -4.26
C GLU A 8 -1.21 0.04 -3.54
N ILE A 9 -1.11 -0.57 -2.35
CA ILE A 9 -2.31 -0.92 -1.57
C ILE A 9 -3.09 0.34 -1.15
N THR A 10 -2.38 1.43 -0.83
CA THR A 10 -3.02 2.69 -0.47
C THR A 10 -3.74 3.30 -1.66
N SER A 11 -3.10 3.35 -2.83
CA SER A 11 -3.68 3.85 -4.07
C SER A 11 -4.91 3.04 -4.48
N TYR A 12 -4.82 1.72 -4.43
CA TYR A 12 -5.92 0.82 -4.72
C TYR A 12 -7.13 1.03 -3.81
N LEU A 13 -6.91 1.11 -2.48
CA LEU A 13 -7.99 1.25 -1.50
C LEU A 13 -8.66 2.63 -1.53
N ILE A 14 -7.91 3.69 -1.81
CA ILE A 14 -8.45 5.05 -1.92
C ILE A 14 -9.16 5.24 -3.27
N GLY A 15 -8.65 4.64 -4.34
CA GLY A 15 -9.25 4.70 -5.67
C GLY A 15 -9.31 6.11 -6.28
N LYS A 16 -8.44 7.04 -5.81
CA LYS A 16 -8.33 8.40 -6.30
C LYS A 16 -6.90 8.70 -6.73
N PRO A 17 -6.68 9.66 -7.64
CA PRO A 17 -5.35 10.09 -8.04
C PRO A 17 -4.57 10.69 -6.85
N ILE A 18 -3.27 10.40 -6.78
CA ILE A 18 -2.34 11.08 -5.87
C ILE A 18 -2.13 12.50 -6.39
N LEU A 19 -2.56 13.51 -5.62
CA LEU A 19 -2.44 14.92 -5.97
C LEU A 19 -1.04 15.48 -5.73
N SER A 20 -0.45 15.08 -4.60
CA SER A 20 0.93 15.43 -4.23
C SER A 20 1.49 14.40 -3.26
N PHE A 21 2.80 14.37 -3.16
CA PHE A 21 3.50 13.49 -2.24
C PHE A 21 4.75 14.18 -1.69
N ASN A 22 5.24 13.67 -0.56
CA ASN A 22 6.50 14.05 0.06
C ASN A 22 7.06 12.83 0.78
N GLY A 23 8.38 12.80 1.02
CA GLY A 23 9.00 11.70 1.73
C GLY A 23 10.40 12.03 2.21
N SER A 24 10.85 11.22 3.17
CA SER A 24 12.20 11.24 3.71
C SER A 24 12.74 9.82 3.75
N VAL A 25 14.01 9.67 3.42
CA VAL A 25 14.70 8.38 3.34
C VAL A 25 15.95 8.43 4.20
N LEU A 26 16.13 7.45 5.06
CA LEU A 26 17.39 7.20 5.74
C LEU A 26 18.17 6.15 4.94
N LYS A 27 19.36 6.52 4.46
CA LYS A 27 20.23 5.63 3.68
C LYS A 27 21.41 5.15 4.53
N ASP A 28 21.92 3.97 4.19
CA ASP A 28 23.20 3.46 4.70
C ASP A 28 24.39 4.11 4.00
N GLU A 29 25.60 3.68 4.34
CA GLU A 29 26.87 4.14 3.75
C GLU A 29 27.02 3.81 2.25
N ASN A 30 26.29 2.82 1.75
CA ASN A 30 26.28 2.39 0.35
C ASN A 30 25.15 3.05 -0.46
N GLY A 31 24.32 3.89 0.19
CA GLY A 31 23.20 4.58 -0.43
C GLY A 31 21.91 3.77 -0.52
N VAL A 32 21.83 2.64 0.18
CA VAL A 32 20.63 1.82 0.26
C VAL A 32 19.63 2.46 1.22
N ASP A 33 18.39 2.56 0.80
CA ASP A 33 17.25 3.04 1.61
C ASP A 33 16.91 2.03 2.72
N MET A 34 17.17 2.44 3.96
CA MET A 34 16.98 1.62 5.16
C MET A 34 15.65 1.89 5.85
N VAL A 35 15.18 3.13 5.78
CA VAL A 35 13.89 3.58 6.33
C VAL A 35 13.29 4.62 5.40
N ASP A 36 12.04 4.42 5.02
CA ASP A 36 11.27 5.37 4.22
C ASP A 36 10.05 5.85 5.01
N VAL A 37 9.80 7.15 4.98
CA VAL A 37 8.54 7.74 5.43
C VAL A 37 7.98 8.58 4.29
N ILE A 38 6.81 8.20 3.79
CA ILE A 38 6.18 8.80 2.61
C ILE A 38 4.78 9.29 2.99
N THR A 39 4.45 10.51 2.58
CA THR A 39 3.11 11.08 2.70
C THR A 39 2.51 11.23 1.32
N LEU A 40 1.30 10.71 1.13
CA LEU A 40 0.51 10.83 -0.09
C LEU A 40 -0.73 11.66 0.19
N CYS A 41 -0.98 12.70 -0.62
CA CYS A 41 -2.17 13.53 -0.54
C CYS A 41 -3.13 13.17 -1.66
N PHE A 42 -4.38 12.93 -1.31
CA PHE A 42 -5.49 12.66 -2.21
C PHE A 42 -6.60 13.69 -1.99
N GLU A 43 -7.56 13.76 -2.88
CA GLU A 43 -8.74 14.57 -2.64
C GLU A 43 -9.52 14.07 -1.41
N GLY A 44 -9.52 14.85 -0.34
CA GLY A 44 -10.26 14.57 0.89
C GLY A 44 -9.57 13.60 1.87
N CYS A 45 -8.37 13.12 1.61
CA CYS A 45 -7.61 12.31 2.56
C CYS A 45 -6.10 12.39 2.37
N ILE A 46 -5.38 12.00 3.41
CA ILE A 46 -3.92 11.92 3.46
C ILE A 46 -3.55 10.52 3.96
N ALA A 47 -2.57 9.90 3.33
CA ALA A 47 -1.96 8.67 3.79
C ALA A 47 -0.52 8.92 4.25
N SER A 48 -0.13 8.28 5.36
CA SER A 48 1.24 8.25 5.85
C SER A 48 1.73 6.81 5.82
N LEU A 49 2.82 6.58 5.11
CA LEU A 49 3.41 5.28 4.86
C LEU A 49 4.78 5.21 5.51
N GLN A 50 5.11 4.06 6.07
CA GLN A 50 6.43 3.81 6.62
C GLN A 50 6.89 2.42 6.22
N SER A 51 8.14 2.33 5.76
CA SER A 51 8.82 1.08 5.45
C SER A 51 10.20 1.07 6.07
N THR A 52 10.67 -0.08 6.52
CA THR A 52 12.01 -0.24 7.06
C THR A 52 12.52 -1.66 6.90
N ILE A 53 13.82 -1.77 6.58
CA ILE A 53 14.58 -3.02 6.66
C ILE A 53 15.57 -3.01 7.84
N LEU A 54 15.66 -1.86 8.54
CA LEU A 54 16.61 -1.66 9.63
C LEU A 54 16.12 -2.24 10.97
N THR A 55 14.80 -2.21 11.18
CA THR A 55 14.19 -2.60 12.45
C THR A 55 12.98 -3.48 12.25
N ASN A 56 12.64 -4.28 13.25
CA ASN A 56 11.40 -5.03 13.25
C ASN A 56 10.26 -4.13 13.77
N VAL A 57 9.24 -3.92 12.93
CA VAL A 57 8.06 -3.11 13.25
C VAL A 57 6.78 -3.93 13.06
N GLU A 58 5.72 -3.61 13.80
CA GLU A 58 4.40 -4.19 13.56
C GLU A 58 3.89 -3.76 12.17
N GLN A 59 3.68 -4.73 11.30
CA GLN A 59 3.06 -4.45 10.00
C GLN A 59 1.55 -4.32 10.18
N SER A 60 1.00 -3.16 9.81
CA SER A 60 -0.43 -2.94 9.85
C SER A 60 -0.86 -1.85 8.88
N LEU A 61 -2.06 -2.02 8.33
CA LEU A 61 -2.76 -1.00 7.57
C LEU A 61 -3.94 -0.49 8.39
N GLN A 62 -4.08 0.83 8.52
CA GLN A 62 -5.23 1.45 9.16
C GLN A 62 -5.88 2.47 8.24
N ILE A 63 -7.20 2.41 8.12
CA ILE A 63 -8.02 3.39 7.42
C ILE A 63 -8.89 4.07 8.45
N CYS A 64 -8.67 5.37 8.67
CA CYS A 64 -9.40 6.16 9.64
C CYS A 64 -10.40 7.08 8.94
N GLY A 65 -11.66 6.97 9.31
CA GLY A 65 -12.76 7.80 8.81
C GLY A 65 -13.55 8.43 9.95
N THR A 66 -14.44 9.34 9.60
CA THR A 66 -15.30 10.07 10.58
C THR A 66 -16.27 9.16 11.34
N LYS A 67 -16.53 7.96 10.84
CA LYS A 67 -17.47 6.99 11.46
C LYS A 67 -16.78 5.82 12.15
N GLY A 68 -15.44 5.78 12.13
CA GLY A 68 -14.67 4.69 12.72
C GLY A 68 -13.39 4.41 11.95
N ARG A 69 -12.78 3.27 12.22
CA ARG A 69 -11.56 2.83 11.55
C ARG A 69 -11.61 1.36 11.15
N ILE A 70 -10.83 1.03 10.15
CA ILE A 70 -10.53 -0.35 9.76
C ILE A 70 -9.06 -0.61 10.09
N LYS A 71 -8.74 -1.77 10.65
CA LYS A 71 -7.38 -2.26 10.85
C LYS A 71 -7.22 -3.61 10.16
N ILE A 72 -6.15 -3.73 9.38
CA ILE A 72 -5.71 -4.96 8.73
C ILE A 72 -4.30 -5.24 9.26
N PRO A 73 -4.12 -6.22 10.15
CA PRO A 73 -2.79 -6.63 10.58
C PRO A 73 -2.10 -7.37 9.44
N ASP A 74 -0.80 -7.20 9.32
CA ASP A 74 0.03 -7.91 8.35
C ASP A 74 -0.55 -7.91 6.91
N PRO A 75 -0.74 -6.73 6.29
CA PRO A 75 -1.58 -6.57 5.10
C PRO A 75 -1.16 -7.41 3.89
N HIS A 76 0.12 -7.81 3.80
CA HIS A 76 0.61 -8.66 2.72
C HIS A 76 0.10 -10.11 2.81
N TYR A 77 -0.17 -10.58 4.01
CA TYR A 77 -0.56 -11.97 4.28
C TYR A 77 -1.86 -12.07 5.08
N SER A 78 -2.57 -10.95 5.26
CA SER A 78 -3.71 -10.88 6.16
C SER A 78 -4.84 -11.80 5.76
N GLU A 79 -5.32 -12.54 6.73
CA GLU A 79 -6.58 -13.28 6.68
C GLU A 79 -7.68 -12.57 7.49
N ARG A 80 -7.34 -11.41 8.10
CA ARG A 80 -8.16 -10.73 9.10
C ARG A 80 -8.32 -9.27 8.79
N CYS A 81 -9.56 -8.76 8.94
CA CYS A 81 -9.89 -7.35 8.85
C CYS A 81 -10.83 -6.99 10.00
N MET A 82 -10.55 -5.90 10.68
CA MET A 82 -11.31 -5.47 11.86
C MET A 82 -11.88 -4.07 11.63
N ARG A 83 -13.17 -3.90 11.89
CA ARG A 83 -13.83 -2.60 11.89
C ARG A 83 -14.13 -2.16 13.31
N PHE A 84 -13.79 -0.93 13.62
CA PHE A 84 -14.05 -0.29 14.92
C PHE A 84 -14.96 0.92 14.71
N ASP A 85 -15.90 1.12 15.63
CA ASP A 85 -16.70 2.33 15.76
C ASP A 85 -16.40 3.03 17.09
N ALA A 86 -17.24 3.96 17.50
CA ALA A 86 -17.08 4.70 18.74
C ALA A 86 -17.16 3.82 20.02
N ASN A 87 -17.76 2.64 19.91
CA ASN A 87 -17.93 1.69 21.03
C ASN A 87 -16.82 0.62 21.07
N GLY A 88 -15.89 0.62 20.15
CA GLY A 88 -14.79 -0.32 20.07
C GLY A 88 -14.87 -1.24 18.85
N LEU A 89 -14.49 -2.52 19.00
CA LEU A 89 -14.55 -3.51 17.92
C LEU A 89 -16.01 -3.82 17.58
N ALA A 90 -16.42 -3.43 16.37
CA ALA A 90 -17.80 -3.61 15.90
C ALA A 90 -17.97 -4.86 15.04
N GLU A 91 -16.93 -5.22 14.27
CA GLU A 91 -16.99 -6.35 13.35
C GLU A 91 -15.61 -6.88 13.08
N GLU A 92 -15.51 -8.17 12.92
CA GLU A 92 -14.31 -8.86 12.53
C GLU A 92 -14.60 -9.80 11.36
N PHE A 93 -13.84 -9.68 10.32
CA PHE A 93 -13.87 -10.53 9.14
C PHE A 93 -12.63 -11.41 9.11
N TYR A 94 -12.81 -12.70 8.89
CA TYR A 94 -11.73 -13.67 8.73
C TYR A 94 -11.95 -14.50 7.47
N GLN A 95 -10.91 -14.61 6.64
CA GLN A 95 -10.92 -15.46 5.47
C GLN A 95 -9.56 -16.15 5.32
N ARG A 96 -9.56 -17.46 5.55
CA ARG A 96 -8.37 -18.28 5.33
C ARG A 96 -7.94 -18.25 3.86
N ARG A 97 -6.63 -18.13 3.65
CA ARG A 97 -6.01 -18.17 2.32
C ARG A 97 -4.85 -19.14 2.33
N ASP A 98 -4.83 -20.05 1.38
CA ASP A 98 -3.75 -21.03 1.28
C ASP A 98 -2.52 -20.45 0.57
N ASN A 99 -2.74 -19.61 -0.47
CA ASN A 99 -1.68 -18.97 -1.24
C ASN A 99 -2.18 -17.69 -1.92
N GLY A 100 -1.58 -16.52 -1.60
CA GLY A 100 -1.93 -15.22 -2.17
C GLY A 100 -1.59 -15.09 -3.66
N PHE A 101 -0.49 -15.68 -4.13
CA PHE A 101 -0.04 -15.59 -5.53
C PHE A 101 -1.06 -16.12 -6.54
N GLN A 102 -1.97 -17.00 -6.13
CA GLN A 102 -3.03 -17.46 -7.03
C GLN A 102 -3.90 -16.32 -7.60
N TYR A 103 -4.07 -15.22 -6.87
CA TYR A 103 -4.89 -14.09 -7.32
C TYR A 103 -4.17 -13.31 -8.41
N GLU A 104 -2.88 -13.08 -8.26
CA GLU A 104 -2.03 -12.41 -9.26
C GLU A 104 -1.98 -13.22 -10.57
N ILE A 105 -1.76 -14.53 -10.44
CA ILE A 105 -1.73 -15.45 -11.60
C ILE A 105 -3.08 -15.46 -12.32
N ARG A 106 -4.19 -15.53 -11.59
CA ARG A 106 -5.53 -15.50 -12.17
C ARG A 106 -5.83 -14.20 -12.91
N GLU A 107 -5.45 -13.06 -12.32
CA GLU A 107 -5.61 -11.75 -12.95
C GLU A 107 -4.79 -11.67 -14.24
N MET A 108 -3.52 -12.06 -14.21
CA MET A 108 -2.67 -12.09 -15.40
C MET A 108 -3.26 -12.98 -16.50
N VAL A 109 -3.67 -14.20 -16.18
CA VAL A 109 -4.27 -15.13 -17.13
C VAL A 109 -5.57 -14.54 -17.72
N SER A 110 -6.41 -13.92 -16.88
CA SER A 110 -7.64 -13.25 -17.30
C SER A 110 -7.37 -12.10 -18.28
N CYS A 111 -6.38 -11.26 -18.00
CA CYS A 111 -5.97 -10.19 -18.89
C CYS A 111 -5.52 -10.72 -20.26
N ILE A 112 -4.67 -11.74 -20.28
CA ILE A 112 -4.19 -12.37 -21.51
C ILE A 112 -5.37 -12.93 -22.32
N GLN A 113 -6.27 -13.67 -21.68
CA GLN A 113 -7.43 -14.27 -22.36
C GLN A 113 -8.39 -13.23 -22.94
N GLN A 114 -8.47 -12.05 -22.32
CA GLN A 114 -9.29 -10.93 -22.78
C GLN A 114 -8.57 -10.00 -23.77
N GLY A 115 -7.31 -10.25 -24.07
CA GLY A 115 -6.49 -9.39 -24.94
C GLY A 115 -6.17 -8.02 -24.33
N LYS A 116 -6.24 -7.90 -22.99
CA LYS A 116 -5.88 -6.68 -22.26
C LYS A 116 -4.36 -6.54 -22.19
N LEU A 117 -3.86 -5.31 -22.34
CA LEU A 117 -2.43 -4.99 -22.23
C LEU A 117 -1.98 -4.74 -20.79
N GLU A 118 -2.94 -4.46 -19.90
CA GLU A 118 -2.70 -4.19 -18.48
C GLU A 118 -3.90 -4.64 -17.63
N SER A 119 -3.67 -4.84 -16.34
CA SER A 119 -4.72 -5.08 -15.36
C SER A 119 -5.42 -3.78 -14.97
N GLU A 120 -6.74 -3.81 -14.78
CA GLU A 120 -7.48 -2.69 -14.20
C GLU A 120 -7.25 -2.56 -12.70
N ILE A 121 -6.82 -3.64 -12.04
CA ILE A 121 -6.46 -3.66 -10.61
C ILE A 121 -5.10 -3.01 -10.39
N MET A 122 -4.16 -3.25 -11.32
CA MET A 122 -2.78 -2.76 -11.28
C MET A 122 -2.39 -2.17 -12.63
N PRO A 123 -2.91 -0.98 -12.99
CA PRO A 123 -2.62 -0.36 -14.28
C PRO A 123 -1.21 0.22 -14.31
N HIS A 124 -0.61 0.28 -15.50
CA HIS A 124 0.74 0.82 -15.72
C HIS A 124 0.94 2.23 -15.17
N ARG A 125 -0.11 3.06 -15.16
CA ARG A 125 -0.06 4.42 -14.60
C ARG A 125 0.31 4.42 -13.11
N ASP A 126 -0.14 3.42 -12.34
CA ASP A 126 0.12 3.33 -10.91
C ASP A 126 1.58 2.92 -10.68
N THR A 127 2.11 1.98 -11.46
CA THR A 127 3.53 1.62 -11.49
C THR A 127 4.43 2.82 -11.83
N LEU A 128 4.06 3.61 -12.86
CA LEU A 128 4.79 4.82 -13.23
C LEU A 128 4.75 5.86 -12.11
N ARG A 129 3.60 6.04 -11.47
CA ARG A 129 3.46 6.96 -10.34
C ARG A 129 4.30 6.53 -9.14
N CYS A 130 4.36 5.23 -8.88
CA CYS A 130 5.22 4.67 -7.85
C CYS A 130 6.70 4.97 -8.12
N ALA A 131 7.16 4.81 -9.38
CA ALA A 131 8.52 5.15 -9.80
C ALA A 131 8.83 6.64 -9.60
N GLU A 132 7.91 7.54 -9.95
CA GLU A 132 8.07 8.99 -9.71
C GLU A 132 8.26 9.30 -8.21
N ILE A 133 7.51 8.64 -7.33
CA ILE A 133 7.62 8.82 -5.87
C ILE A 133 9.00 8.34 -5.39
N PHE A 134 9.47 7.20 -5.87
CA PHE A 134 10.80 6.70 -5.53
C PHE A 134 11.91 7.62 -6.00
N ASP A 135 11.86 8.07 -7.25
CA ASP A 135 12.86 9.00 -7.79
C ASP A 135 12.92 10.29 -6.97
N PHE A 136 11.76 10.81 -6.59
CA PHE A 136 11.68 11.99 -5.71
C PHE A 136 12.32 11.71 -4.35
N CYS A 137 11.92 10.65 -3.66
CA CYS A 137 12.39 10.34 -2.32
C CYS A 137 13.89 10.01 -2.28
N LEU A 138 14.40 9.32 -3.29
CA LEU A 138 15.80 8.94 -3.37
C LEU A 138 16.74 10.09 -3.76
N ASN A 139 16.25 11.10 -4.50
CA ASN A 139 17.05 12.22 -4.98
C ASN A 139 16.93 13.49 -4.11
N ASN A 140 15.94 13.60 -3.25
CA ASN A 140 15.85 14.69 -2.27
C ASN A 140 16.82 14.43 -1.11
N LYS A 141 17.74 15.38 -0.95
CA LYS A 141 18.71 15.46 0.18
C LYS A 141 18.16 16.30 1.32
#